data_9b70aa182bea27e9d83977bf6c645329
#
_entry.id   9b70aa182bea27e9d83977bf6c645329
#
_cell.length_a   1.000
_cell.length_b   1.000
_cell.length_c   1.000
_cell.angle_alpha   90.00
_cell.angle_beta   90.00
_cell.angle_gamma   90.00
#
_symmetry.space_group_name_H-M   'P 1'
#
loop_
_entity.id
_entity.type
_entity.pdbx_description
1 polymer ?
#
loop_
_entity_poly.entity_id
_entity_poly.type
_entity_poly.pdbx_seq_one_letter_code
_entity_poly.pdbx_strand_id
1 'polypeptide(L)'
;MKRMLDMVVLSNERLNDQNNLLKVTPATGEKLPDTVSPGQFVQIRIENSVHTFLRRPISVNFVDTSLNQLWLLVQNVGEGTKHLCNYSEGEKINIIFPLGNQFHLPSKVTSKILLIGGGVGTAPLLFLGKKATDNGFKPNFLLGGRSAKDLLQLDDFKKYGAVYTTTEDGTQGEKGFVIHHSILQEEKYDFIYTCGPKPMMVAVAKYAHENDIECEASLENLMACGFGACLCC
;
A
#
# COMPACT_ATOMS: atom_id res chain seq x y z
N MET A 1 11.57 -16.20 2.84
CA MET A 1 12.34 -16.17 4.10
C MET A 1 12.46 -14.74 4.57
N LYS A 2 12.20 -14.43 5.85
CA LYS A 2 12.37 -13.10 6.41
C LYS A 2 13.85 -12.73 6.48
N ARG A 3 14.20 -11.49 6.12
CA ARG A 3 15.59 -10.99 6.16
C ARG A 3 15.63 -9.67 6.90
N MET A 4 16.77 -9.37 7.48
CA MET A 4 17.11 -8.05 8.01
C MET A 4 18.22 -7.48 7.13
N LEU A 5 17.96 -6.35 6.48
CA LEU A 5 18.86 -5.72 5.53
C LEU A 5 19.06 -4.24 5.86
N ASP A 6 20.25 -3.77 5.58
CA ASP A 6 20.53 -2.35 5.49
C ASP A 6 20.24 -1.88 4.06
N MET A 7 19.45 -0.84 3.96
CA MET A 7 19.05 -0.22 2.70
C MET A 7 19.63 1.18 2.61
N VAL A 8 19.88 1.63 1.39
CA VAL A 8 20.24 3.02 1.07
C VAL A 8 19.01 3.73 0.52
N VAL A 9 18.74 4.91 1.01
CA VAL A 9 17.72 5.82 0.49
C VAL A 9 18.16 6.34 -0.86
N LEU A 10 17.37 6.09 -1.89
CA LEU A 10 17.59 6.61 -3.26
C LEU A 10 16.86 7.93 -3.48
N SER A 11 15.66 8.05 -2.92
CA SER A 11 14.88 9.28 -2.94
C SER A 11 13.85 9.26 -1.83
N ASN A 12 13.45 10.44 -1.39
CA ASN A 12 12.37 10.66 -0.43
C ASN A 12 11.54 11.84 -0.93
N GLU A 13 10.54 11.53 -1.75
CA GLU A 13 9.72 12.51 -2.45
C GLU A 13 8.49 12.85 -1.60
N ARG A 14 8.28 14.14 -1.32
CA ARG A 14 7.07 14.61 -0.67
C ARG A 14 5.93 14.70 -1.69
N LEU A 15 4.93 13.82 -1.55
CA LEU A 15 3.76 13.79 -2.43
C LEU A 15 2.70 14.81 -2.03
N ASN A 16 2.53 15.05 -0.72
CA ASN A 16 1.68 16.10 -0.15
C ASN A 16 2.16 16.46 1.27
N ASP A 17 1.36 17.22 2.03
CA ASP A 17 1.75 17.68 3.37
C ASP A 17 1.97 16.57 4.39
N GLN A 18 1.40 15.38 4.16
CA GLN A 18 1.42 14.26 5.11
C GLN A 18 2.10 13.01 4.57
N ASN A 19 2.35 12.90 3.27
CA ASN A 19 2.78 11.65 2.66
C ASN A 19 4.07 11.83 1.86
N ASN A 20 5.02 10.92 2.09
CA ASN A 20 6.27 10.82 1.35
C ASN A 20 6.38 9.46 0.66
N LEU A 21 6.93 9.43 -0.53
CA LEU A 21 7.36 8.22 -1.22
C LEU A 21 8.85 8.02 -1.03
N LEU A 22 9.20 7.05 -0.19
CA LEU A 22 10.58 6.67 0.10
C LEU A 22 10.97 5.49 -0.80
N LYS A 23 12.01 5.67 -1.63
CA LYS A 23 12.56 4.61 -2.48
C LYS A 23 13.92 4.20 -1.93
N VAL A 24 14.12 2.90 -1.77
CA VAL A 24 15.33 2.34 -1.17
C VAL A 24 15.85 1.14 -1.95
N THR A 25 17.15 0.86 -1.83
CA THR A 25 17.83 -0.31 -2.41
C THR A 25 18.74 -0.97 -1.39
N PRO A 26 19.03 -2.28 -1.48
CA PRO A 26 19.98 -2.93 -0.58
C PRO A 26 21.37 -2.27 -0.62
N ALA A 27 21.92 -1.94 0.57
CA ALA A 27 23.21 -1.26 0.70
C ALA A 27 24.39 -2.08 0.19
N THR A 28 24.25 -3.40 0.16
CA THR A 28 25.27 -4.35 -0.32
C THR A 28 25.21 -4.58 -1.83
N GLY A 29 24.22 -4.00 -2.53
CA GLY A 29 23.97 -4.26 -3.95
C GLY A 29 23.35 -5.63 -4.23
N GLU A 30 23.02 -6.43 -3.20
CA GLU A 30 22.29 -7.68 -3.37
C GLU A 30 20.89 -7.44 -3.95
N LYS A 31 20.33 -8.47 -4.59
CA LYS A 31 18.94 -8.37 -5.10
C LYS A 31 17.92 -8.44 -3.96
N LEU A 32 16.87 -7.64 -4.14
CA LEU A 32 15.67 -7.77 -3.30
C LEU A 32 15.13 -9.21 -3.39
N PRO A 33 14.58 -9.75 -2.29
CA PRO A 33 14.02 -11.09 -2.31
C PRO A 33 12.84 -11.20 -3.29
N ASP A 34 12.85 -12.19 -4.16
CA ASP A 34 11.74 -12.47 -5.10
C ASP A 34 10.45 -12.90 -4.36
N THR A 35 10.56 -13.17 -3.05
CA THR A 35 9.42 -13.56 -2.19
C THR A 35 8.59 -12.39 -1.70
N VAL A 36 8.97 -11.14 -2.01
CA VAL A 36 8.16 -9.97 -1.65
C VAL A 36 6.89 -9.95 -2.49
N SER A 37 5.75 -9.83 -1.83
CA SER A 37 4.43 -9.91 -2.48
C SER A 37 3.51 -8.78 -2.02
N PRO A 38 2.50 -8.40 -2.83
CA PRO A 38 1.52 -7.38 -2.46
C PRO A 38 0.77 -7.75 -1.18
N GLY A 39 0.50 -6.75 -0.34
CA GLY A 39 -0.13 -6.92 0.98
C GLY A 39 0.87 -7.08 2.12
N GLN A 40 2.13 -7.40 1.84
CA GLN A 40 3.19 -7.50 2.84
C GLN A 40 3.72 -6.11 3.23
N PHE A 41 4.45 -6.08 4.36
CA PHE A 41 5.01 -4.86 4.93
C PHE A 41 6.47 -5.07 5.37
N VAL A 42 7.12 -3.99 5.71
CA VAL A 42 8.45 -3.93 6.31
C VAL A 42 8.39 -3.38 7.72
N GLN A 43 9.33 -3.76 8.58
CA GLN A 43 9.57 -3.14 9.89
C GLN A 43 10.86 -2.32 9.82
N ILE A 44 10.74 -0.99 9.85
CA ILE A 44 11.87 -0.06 9.73
C ILE A 44 12.36 0.33 11.13
N ARG A 45 13.66 0.21 11.37
CA ARG A 45 14.29 0.75 12.56
C ARG A 45 14.45 2.26 12.42
N ILE A 46 14.05 2.99 13.44
CA ILE A 46 14.29 4.43 13.52
C ILE A 46 15.57 4.66 14.30
N GLU A 47 16.59 5.11 13.63
CA GLU A 47 17.88 5.42 14.23
C GLU A 47 17.83 6.82 14.87
N ASN A 48 18.64 7.02 15.91
CA ASN A 48 18.82 8.31 16.58
C ASN A 48 17.53 8.96 17.14
N SER A 49 16.50 8.17 17.43
CA SER A 49 15.31 8.64 18.13
C SER A 49 15.32 8.17 19.58
N VAL A 50 15.27 9.11 20.53
CA VAL A 50 15.21 8.82 21.98
C VAL A 50 13.81 8.37 22.43
N HIS A 51 12.79 8.54 21.58
CA HIS A 51 11.40 8.23 21.91
C HIS A 51 10.79 7.10 21.07
N THR A 52 11.49 6.64 20.02
CA THR A 52 10.98 5.60 19.12
C THR A 52 11.75 4.30 19.32
N PHE A 53 11.30 3.46 20.25
CA PHE A 53 11.96 2.18 20.58
C PHE A 53 11.58 1.04 19.61
N LEU A 54 10.33 1.04 19.13
CA LEU A 54 9.85 -0.02 18.23
C LEU A 54 10.07 0.38 16.77
N ARG A 55 10.32 -0.62 15.94
CA ARG A 55 10.31 -0.45 14.47
C ARG A 55 8.95 0.05 13.98
N ARG A 56 8.94 0.73 12.84
CA ARG A 56 7.69 1.21 12.22
C ARG A 56 7.26 0.26 11.11
N PRO A 57 6.04 -0.28 11.19
CA PRO A 57 5.49 -1.07 10.11
C PRO A 57 5.08 -0.13 8.96
N ILE A 58 5.56 -0.42 7.76
CA ILE A 58 5.19 0.31 6.53
C ILE A 58 4.87 -0.71 5.45
N SER A 59 3.72 -0.59 4.83
CA SER A 59 3.30 -1.45 3.72
C SER A 59 4.26 -1.33 2.54
N VAL A 60 4.55 -2.46 1.89
CA VAL A 60 5.24 -2.46 0.61
C VAL A 60 4.34 -1.80 -0.43
N ASN A 61 4.74 -0.62 -0.91
CA ASN A 61 4.00 0.11 -1.94
C ASN A 61 4.29 -0.47 -3.32
N PHE A 62 5.57 -0.75 -3.62
CA PHE A 62 5.98 -1.30 -4.91
C PHE A 62 7.34 -1.97 -4.81
N VAL A 63 7.59 -2.93 -5.71
CA VAL A 63 8.92 -3.50 -5.94
C VAL A 63 9.25 -3.38 -7.42
N ASP A 64 10.25 -2.55 -7.71
CA ASP A 64 10.84 -2.48 -9.05
C ASP A 64 12.02 -3.43 -9.13
N THR A 65 11.81 -4.60 -9.72
CA THR A 65 12.84 -5.62 -9.84
C THR A 65 13.92 -5.25 -10.86
N SER A 66 13.59 -4.40 -11.84
CA SER A 66 14.53 -3.96 -12.87
C SER A 66 15.57 -2.98 -12.32
N LEU A 67 15.14 -2.09 -11.44
CA LEU A 67 15.97 -1.11 -10.76
C LEU A 67 16.43 -1.56 -9.37
N ASN A 68 16.00 -2.74 -8.91
CA ASN A 68 16.27 -3.28 -7.57
C ASN A 68 15.83 -2.32 -6.46
N GLN A 69 14.63 -1.74 -6.59
CA GLN A 69 14.09 -0.74 -5.68
C GLN A 69 12.87 -1.25 -4.92
N LEU A 70 12.82 -0.93 -3.64
CA LEU A 70 11.64 -1.07 -2.78
C LEU A 70 11.06 0.32 -2.51
N TRP A 71 9.77 0.49 -2.79
CA TRP A 71 9.05 1.74 -2.56
C TRP A 71 8.16 1.62 -1.33
N LEU A 72 8.18 2.63 -0.51
CA LEU A 72 7.47 2.71 0.76
C LEU A 72 6.71 4.03 0.81
N LEU A 73 5.39 3.97 0.85
CA LEU A 73 4.55 5.16 1.02
C LEU A 73 4.37 5.41 2.52
N VAL A 74 4.94 6.50 3.00
CA VAL A 74 5.01 6.83 4.44
C VAL A 74 4.09 8.00 4.74
N GLN A 75 3.13 7.80 5.64
CA GLN A 75 2.34 8.90 6.20
C GLN A 75 2.98 9.42 7.49
N ASN A 76 3.18 10.72 7.58
CA ASN A 76 3.69 11.41 8.76
C ASN A 76 2.59 11.55 9.83
N VAL A 77 2.46 10.55 10.70
CA VAL A 77 1.44 10.50 11.76
C VAL A 77 2.01 10.50 13.19
N GLY A 78 3.35 10.46 13.31
CA GLY A 78 4.01 10.44 14.62
C GLY A 78 5.52 10.57 14.49
N GLU A 79 6.22 10.59 15.62
CA GLU A 79 7.66 10.87 15.65
C GLU A 79 8.47 9.92 14.75
N GLY A 80 8.23 8.62 14.83
CA GLY A 80 8.96 7.66 14.01
C GLY A 80 8.73 7.83 12.50
N THR A 81 7.49 8.07 12.06
CA THR A 81 7.20 8.33 10.66
C THR A 81 7.67 9.70 10.20
N LYS A 82 7.70 10.70 11.10
CA LYS A 82 8.34 11.99 10.83
C LYS A 82 9.83 11.83 10.53
N HIS A 83 10.53 10.98 11.29
CA HIS A 83 11.93 10.64 10.99
C HIS A 83 12.05 10.04 9.57
N LEU A 84 11.20 9.08 9.22
CA LEU A 84 11.22 8.46 7.88
C LEU A 84 11.02 9.49 6.77
N CYS A 85 10.11 10.45 6.97
CA CYS A 85 9.86 11.53 5.99
C CYS A 85 11.03 12.52 5.86
N ASN A 86 12.00 12.51 6.78
CA ASN A 86 13.15 13.42 6.78
C ASN A 86 14.46 12.77 6.32
N TYR A 87 14.48 11.48 6.01
CA TYR A 87 15.69 10.84 5.47
C TYR A 87 16.08 11.46 4.14
N SER A 88 17.37 11.68 3.99
CA SER A 88 17.99 12.20 2.76
C SER A 88 18.51 11.07 1.88
N GLU A 89 18.70 11.35 0.61
CA GLU A 89 19.40 10.45 -0.31
C GLU A 89 20.79 10.07 0.23
N GLY A 90 21.15 8.79 0.09
CA GLY A 90 22.40 8.21 0.57
C GLY A 90 22.39 7.75 2.03
N GLU A 91 21.41 8.16 2.83
CA GLU A 91 21.29 7.67 4.21
C GLU A 91 20.90 6.19 4.27
N LYS A 92 21.31 5.53 5.34
CA LYS A 92 21.02 4.10 5.54
C LYS A 92 19.85 3.92 6.48
N ILE A 93 18.99 2.96 6.17
CA ILE A 93 17.92 2.48 7.03
C ILE A 93 17.97 0.96 7.17
N ASN A 94 17.70 0.45 8.37
CA ASN A 94 17.66 -0.98 8.62
C ASN A 94 16.22 -1.47 8.61
N ILE A 95 15.91 -2.47 7.78
CA ILE A 95 14.56 -3.03 7.63
C ILE A 95 14.53 -4.53 7.88
N ILE A 96 13.39 -5.04 8.38
CA ILE A 96 13.06 -6.47 8.40
C ILE A 96 11.91 -6.68 7.44
N PHE A 97 12.05 -7.59 6.47
CA PHE A 97 11.04 -7.91 5.46
C PHE A 97 11.31 -9.24 4.74
N PRO A 98 10.38 -9.79 3.94
CA PRO A 98 8.97 -9.42 3.92
C PRO A 98 8.24 -9.94 5.17
N LEU A 99 7.24 -9.18 5.63
CA LEU A 99 6.41 -9.52 6.78
C LEU A 99 4.93 -9.48 6.40
N GLY A 100 4.10 -10.17 7.19
CA GLY A 100 2.67 -10.25 6.95
C GLY A 100 2.26 -11.23 5.86
N ASN A 101 0.97 -11.26 5.56
CA ASN A 101 0.38 -12.09 4.53
C ASN A 101 0.33 -11.33 3.20
N GLN A 102 0.24 -12.07 2.12
CA GLN A 102 0.05 -11.51 0.78
C GLN A 102 -1.43 -11.54 0.40
N PHE A 103 -1.83 -10.72 -0.55
CA PHE A 103 -3.07 -10.87 -1.27
C PHE A 103 -3.02 -12.07 -2.22
N HIS A 104 -4.16 -12.74 -2.41
CA HIS A 104 -4.33 -13.85 -3.32
C HIS A 104 -5.04 -13.39 -4.59
N LEU A 105 -4.55 -13.76 -5.75
CA LEU A 105 -5.27 -13.52 -7.00
C LEU A 105 -6.30 -14.63 -7.24
N PRO A 106 -7.47 -14.31 -7.85
CA PRO A 106 -8.43 -15.32 -8.24
C PRO A 106 -7.81 -16.36 -9.17
N SER A 107 -8.32 -17.59 -9.13
CA SER A 107 -7.84 -18.68 -10.00
C SER A 107 -8.18 -18.46 -11.48
N LYS A 108 -9.25 -17.72 -11.77
CA LYS A 108 -9.70 -17.42 -13.14
C LYS A 108 -9.23 -16.04 -13.57
N VAL A 109 -8.36 -15.96 -14.57
CA VAL A 109 -7.84 -14.70 -15.12
C VAL A 109 -8.95 -13.81 -15.74
N THR A 110 -10.09 -14.41 -16.12
CA THR A 110 -11.25 -13.66 -16.60
C THR A 110 -12.04 -12.96 -15.51
N SER A 111 -11.74 -13.22 -14.23
CA SER A 111 -12.40 -12.54 -13.11
C SER A 111 -12.15 -11.04 -13.18
N LYS A 112 -13.23 -10.26 -13.07
CA LYS A 112 -13.16 -8.81 -12.95
C LYS A 112 -12.79 -8.44 -11.51
N ILE A 113 -11.66 -7.78 -11.34
CA ILE A 113 -11.16 -7.39 -10.03
C ILE A 113 -11.18 -5.88 -9.84
N LEU A 114 -11.59 -5.44 -8.66
CA LEU A 114 -11.61 -4.03 -8.26
C LEU A 114 -10.74 -3.83 -7.00
N LEU A 115 -9.82 -2.89 -7.08
CA LEU A 115 -8.93 -2.52 -5.97
C LEU A 115 -9.42 -1.17 -5.39
N ILE A 116 -9.96 -1.20 -4.17
CA ILE A 116 -10.54 -0.02 -3.52
C ILE A 116 -9.62 0.46 -2.41
N GLY A 117 -9.10 1.67 -2.53
CA GLY A 117 -8.17 2.24 -1.56
C GLY A 117 -8.52 3.64 -1.11
N GLY A 118 -8.07 4.00 0.10
CA GLY A 118 -8.26 5.35 0.64
C GLY A 118 -7.03 5.91 1.34
N GLY A 119 -6.64 7.13 0.96
CA GLY A 119 -5.47 7.81 1.51
C GLY A 119 -4.19 6.98 1.38
N VAL A 120 -3.38 6.90 2.44
CA VAL A 120 -2.14 6.10 2.45
C VAL A 120 -2.40 4.59 2.29
N GLY A 121 -3.62 4.11 2.57
CA GLY A 121 -4.00 2.70 2.38
C GLY A 121 -4.00 2.26 0.92
N THR A 122 -3.88 3.17 -0.05
CA THR A 122 -3.64 2.81 -1.45
C THR A 122 -2.27 2.16 -1.68
N ALA A 123 -1.34 2.29 -0.72
CA ALA A 123 0.04 1.82 -0.85
C ALA A 123 0.17 0.36 -1.34
N PRO A 124 -0.41 -0.67 -0.69
CA PRO A 124 -0.23 -2.05 -1.13
C PRO A 124 -0.97 -2.39 -2.43
N LEU A 125 -1.94 -1.56 -2.84
CA LEU A 125 -2.77 -1.80 -4.01
C LEU A 125 -2.04 -1.51 -5.33
N LEU A 126 -1.04 -0.62 -5.33
CA LEU A 126 -0.24 -0.35 -6.52
C LEU A 126 0.56 -1.59 -6.93
N PHE A 127 1.24 -2.23 -5.97
CA PHE A 127 1.98 -3.46 -6.23
C PHE A 127 1.06 -4.63 -6.58
N LEU A 128 -0.13 -4.70 -5.97
CA LEU A 128 -1.15 -5.69 -6.32
C LEU A 128 -1.62 -5.49 -7.77
N GLY A 129 -1.86 -4.25 -8.19
CA GLY A 129 -2.24 -3.93 -9.57
C GLY A 129 -1.20 -4.39 -10.58
N LYS A 130 0.09 -4.10 -10.32
CA LYS A 130 1.20 -4.63 -11.14
C LYS A 130 1.16 -6.17 -11.18
N LYS A 131 1.10 -6.81 -10.02
CA LYS A 131 1.07 -8.28 -9.92
C LYS A 131 -0.10 -8.89 -10.68
N ALA A 132 -1.28 -8.29 -10.58
CA ALA A 132 -2.47 -8.70 -11.30
C ALA A 132 -2.26 -8.58 -12.81
N THR A 133 -1.76 -7.45 -13.29
CA THR A 133 -1.49 -7.20 -14.72
C THR A 133 -0.44 -8.18 -15.26
N ASP A 134 0.65 -8.42 -14.53
CA ASP A 134 1.69 -9.39 -14.89
C ASP A 134 1.13 -10.83 -15.00
N ASN A 135 0.02 -11.13 -14.31
CA ASN A 135 -0.68 -12.41 -14.38
C ASN A 135 -1.87 -12.41 -15.35
N GLY A 136 -2.00 -11.39 -16.19
CA GLY A 136 -3.00 -11.31 -17.27
C GLY A 136 -4.36 -10.75 -16.87
N PHE A 137 -4.55 -10.33 -15.61
CA PHE A 137 -5.77 -9.63 -15.18
C PHE A 137 -5.80 -8.19 -15.71
N LYS A 138 -7.00 -7.60 -15.73
CA LYS A 138 -7.24 -6.19 -16.04
C LYS A 138 -7.87 -5.51 -14.81
N PRO A 139 -7.06 -5.09 -13.82
CA PRO A 139 -7.61 -4.51 -12.61
C PRO A 139 -8.23 -3.14 -12.88
N ASN A 140 -9.31 -2.84 -12.16
CA ASN A 140 -9.82 -1.50 -11.99
C ASN A 140 -9.44 -1.00 -10.59
N PHE A 141 -9.17 0.29 -10.47
CA PHE A 141 -8.86 0.96 -9.21
C PHE A 141 -9.93 1.99 -8.89
N LEU A 142 -10.42 1.98 -7.65
CA LEU A 142 -11.30 3.01 -7.11
C LEU A 142 -10.60 3.64 -5.89
N LEU A 143 -10.10 4.86 -6.07
CA LEU A 143 -9.25 5.53 -5.09
C LEU A 143 -10.02 6.69 -4.47
N GLY A 144 -10.09 6.69 -3.13
CA GLY A 144 -10.78 7.71 -2.36
C GLY A 144 -9.84 8.62 -1.56
N GLY A 145 -10.23 9.87 -1.42
CA GLY A 145 -9.55 10.86 -0.59
C GLY A 145 -10.51 11.89 -0.03
N ARG A 146 -10.07 12.70 0.93
CA ARG A 146 -10.86 13.84 1.40
C ARG A 146 -10.90 14.94 0.33
N SER A 147 -9.80 15.11 -0.38
CA SER A 147 -9.62 16.06 -1.47
C SER A 147 -8.69 15.50 -2.55
N ALA A 148 -8.55 16.20 -3.67
CA ALA A 148 -7.63 15.84 -4.75
C ALA A 148 -6.17 15.63 -4.29
N LYS A 149 -5.74 16.35 -3.24
CA LYS A 149 -4.39 16.23 -2.68
C LYS A 149 -4.14 14.90 -1.98
N ASP A 150 -5.18 14.20 -1.58
CA ASP A 150 -5.11 12.90 -0.90
C ASP A 150 -5.11 11.72 -1.89
N LEU A 151 -5.30 11.98 -3.18
CA LEU A 151 -5.23 10.98 -4.25
C LEU A 151 -3.77 10.83 -4.71
N LEU A 152 -3.09 9.83 -4.16
CA LEU A 152 -1.66 9.64 -4.34
C LEU A 152 -1.35 8.74 -5.54
N GLN A 153 -0.24 8.99 -6.23
CA GLN A 153 0.34 8.12 -7.27
C GLN A 153 -0.63 7.74 -8.41
N LEU A 154 -1.59 8.59 -8.77
CA LEU A 154 -2.61 8.28 -9.80
C LEU A 154 -1.98 7.84 -11.13
N ASP A 155 -0.88 8.47 -11.56
CA ASP A 155 -0.22 8.13 -12.82
C ASP A 155 0.50 6.78 -12.77
N ASP A 156 0.94 6.35 -11.58
CA ASP A 156 1.48 5.01 -11.41
C ASP A 156 0.37 3.95 -11.49
N PHE A 157 -0.80 4.18 -10.89
CA PHE A 157 -1.96 3.29 -10.99
C PHE A 157 -2.47 3.14 -12.40
N LYS A 158 -2.54 4.23 -13.19
CA LYS A 158 -2.98 4.22 -14.61
C LYS A 158 -2.12 3.31 -15.50
N LYS A 159 -0.88 3.00 -15.11
CA LYS A 159 -0.02 2.07 -15.85
C LYS A 159 -0.55 0.62 -15.82
N TYR A 160 -1.37 0.29 -14.83
CA TYR A 160 -1.82 -1.08 -14.59
C TYR A 160 -3.31 -1.31 -14.80
N GLY A 161 -4.12 -0.25 -14.91
CA GLY A 161 -5.55 -0.39 -15.16
C GLY A 161 -6.31 0.92 -15.14
N ALA A 162 -7.64 0.83 -15.32
CA ALA A 162 -8.50 2.00 -15.24
C ALA A 162 -8.58 2.53 -13.79
N VAL A 163 -8.51 3.85 -13.65
CA VAL A 163 -8.52 4.52 -12.34
C VAL A 163 -9.74 5.41 -12.22
N TYR A 164 -10.58 5.10 -11.26
CA TYR A 164 -11.73 5.87 -10.83
C TYR A 164 -11.39 6.56 -9.51
N THR A 165 -11.91 7.76 -9.30
CA THR A 165 -11.59 8.53 -8.09
C THR A 165 -12.84 9.13 -7.47
N THR A 166 -12.81 9.24 -6.14
CA THR A 166 -13.82 9.99 -5.38
C THR A 166 -13.13 10.86 -4.35
N THR A 167 -13.68 12.06 -4.13
CA THR A 167 -13.25 12.92 -3.03
C THR A 167 -14.45 13.43 -2.24
N GLU A 168 -14.30 13.50 -0.92
CA GLU A 168 -15.39 13.93 -0.05
C GLU A 168 -15.84 15.37 -0.37
N ASP A 169 -14.90 16.23 -0.73
CA ASP A 169 -15.15 17.63 -1.09
C ASP A 169 -15.57 17.82 -2.57
N GLY A 170 -15.40 16.79 -3.43
CA GLY A 170 -15.72 16.83 -4.86
C GLY A 170 -14.68 17.56 -5.71
N THR A 171 -13.46 17.76 -5.21
CA THR A 171 -12.38 18.43 -5.98
C THR A 171 -11.79 17.58 -7.09
N GLN A 172 -11.99 16.26 -7.04
CA GLN A 172 -11.58 15.34 -8.11
C GLN A 172 -12.44 14.08 -8.11
N GLY A 173 -12.82 13.62 -9.31
CA GLY A 173 -13.68 12.45 -9.50
C GLY A 173 -15.12 12.69 -9.02
N GLU A 174 -15.80 11.64 -8.59
CA GLU A 174 -17.13 11.76 -8.01
C GLU A 174 -17.05 12.28 -6.58
N LYS A 175 -18.04 13.10 -6.20
CA LYS A 175 -18.13 13.62 -4.83
C LYS A 175 -18.71 12.55 -3.90
N GLY A 176 -18.00 12.26 -2.81
CA GLY A 176 -18.46 11.35 -1.76
C GLY A 176 -17.47 10.27 -1.37
N PHE A 177 -17.98 9.12 -0.93
CA PHE A 177 -17.19 7.98 -0.49
C PHE A 177 -17.11 6.90 -1.58
N VAL A 178 -16.08 6.08 -1.56
CA VAL A 178 -15.84 5.02 -2.55
C VAL A 178 -17.04 4.10 -2.78
N ILE A 179 -17.82 3.79 -1.74
CA ILE A 179 -19.00 2.93 -1.84
C ILE A 179 -20.20 3.57 -2.57
N HIS A 180 -20.12 4.86 -2.88
CA HIS A 180 -21.19 5.59 -3.59
C HIS A 180 -20.83 5.87 -5.05
N HIS A 181 -19.61 5.50 -5.49
CA HIS A 181 -19.17 5.73 -6.85
C HIS A 181 -20.00 4.92 -7.85
N SER A 182 -20.38 5.57 -8.98
CA SER A 182 -21.27 4.99 -10.01
C SER A 182 -20.74 3.67 -10.58
N ILE A 183 -19.41 3.49 -10.66
CA ILE A 183 -18.78 2.27 -11.19
C ILE A 183 -19.26 0.99 -10.48
N LEU A 184 -19.63 1.07 -9.20
CA LEU A 184 -20.15 -0.06 -8.44
C LEU A 184 -21.56 -0.50 -8.89
N GLN A 185 -22.27 0.37 -9.62
CA GLN A 185 -23.58 0.07 -10.20
C GLN A 185 -23.48 -0.27 -11.69
N GLU A 186 -22.50 0.31 -12.38
CA GLU A 186 -22.29 0.14 -13.82
C GLU A 186 -21.56 -1.17 -14.15
N GLU A 187 -20.66 -1.62 -13.27
CA GLU A 187 -19.84 -2.80 -13.49
C GLU A 187 -20.06 -3.83 -12.38
N LYS A 188 -20.10 -5.11 -12.78
CA LYS A 188 -20.07 -6.23 -11.83
C LYS A 188 -18.63 -6.74 -11.66
N TYR A 189 -18.22 -6.92 -10.42
CA TYR A 189 -16.92 -7.45 -10.06
C TYR A 189 -17.06 -8.83 -9.41
N ASP A 190 -16.08 -9.69 -9.64
CA ASP A 190 -16.00 -11.03 -9.03
C ASP A 190 -15.20 -11.00 -7.74
N PHE A 191 -14.25 -10.04 -7.62
CA PHE A 191 -13.36 -9.94 -6.48
C PHE A 191 -13.03 -8.47 -6.15
N ILE A 192 -13.06 -8.13 -4.87
CA ILE A 192 -12.68 -6.80 -4.36
C ILE A 192 -11.50 -6.93 -3.40
N TYR A 193 -10.51 -6.08 -3.60
CA TYR A 193 -9.41 -5.85 -2.63
C TYR A 193 -9.58 -4.49 -2.01
N THR A 194 -9.35 -4.39 -0.69
CA THR A 194 -9.47 -3.09 -0.02
C THR A 194 -8.39 -2.86 1.01
N CYS A 195 -7.91 -1.61 1.07
CA CYS A 195 -7.02 -1.13 2.11
C CYS A 195 -7.22 0.37 2.34
N GLY A 196 -7.29 0.80 3.59
CA GLY A 196 -7.49 2.20 3.96
C GLY A 196 -8.10 2.37 5.35
N PRO A 197 -8.75 3.51 5.60
CA PRO A 197 -9.39 3.77 6.88
C PRO A 197 -10.41 2.68 7.26
N LYS A 198 -10.41 2.25 8.51
CA LYS A 198 -11.28 1.18 9.00
C LYS A 198 -12.77 1.36 8.61
N PRO A 199 -13.39 2.56 8.75
CA PRO A 199 -14.78 2.75 8.32
C PRO A 199 -15.00 2.48 6.83
N MET A 200 -14.04 2.87 5.96
CA MET A 200 -14.10 2.59 4.53
C MET A 200 -14.03 1.09 4.26
N MET A 201 -13.05 0.39 4.83
CA MET A 201 -12.90 -1.06 4.63
C MET A 201 -14.13 -1.84 5.11
N VAL A 202 -14.74 -1.45 6.24
CA VAL A 202 -15.99 -2.05 6.74
C VAL A 202 -17.13 -1.84 5.75
N ALA A 203 -17.27 -0.62 5.21
CA ALA A 203 -18.30 -0.31 4.23
C ALA A 203 -18.11 -1.10 2.91
N VAL A 204 -16.86 -1.22 2.44
CA VAL A 204 -16.52 -2.01 1.25
C VAL A 204 -16.80 -3.50 1.48
N ALA A 205 -16.39 -4.05 2.63
CA ALA A 205 -16.63 -5.45 2.96
C ALA A 205 -18.14 -5.76 3.06
N LYS A 206 -18.93 -4.82 3.62
CA LYS A 206 -20.39 -4.95 3.68
C LYS A 206 -20.99 -4.94 2.27
N TYR A 207 -20.59 -3.99 1.43
CA TYR A 207 -21.02 -3.94 0.03
C TYR A 207 -20.70 -5.25 -0.71
N ALA A 208 -19.48 -5.76 -0.56
CA ALA A 208 -19.07 -7.01 -1.19
C ALA A 208 -19.94 -8.20 -0.72
N HIS A 209 -20.19 -8.31 0.59
CA HIS A 209 -21.04 -9.34 1.17
C HIS A 209 -22.49 -9.27 0.65
N GLU A 210 -23.07 -8.07 0.58
CA GLU A 210 -24.45 -7.85 0.10
C GLU A 210 -24.62 -8.15 -1.39
N ASN A 211 -23.52 -8.18 -2.15
CA ASN A 211 -23.51 -8.46 -3.60
C ASN A 211 -22.85 -9.81 -3.97
N ASP A 212 -22.61 -10.69 -2.99
CA ASP A 212 -21.96 -12.00 -3.19
C ASP A 212 -20.59 -11.92 -3.89
N ILE A 213 -19.80 -10.87 -3.58
CA ILE A 213 -18.47 -10.65 -4.12
C ILE A 213 -17.43 -11.09 -3.11
N GLU A 214 -16.44 -11.89 -3.54
CA GLU A 214 -15.29 -12.22 -2.69
C GLU A 214 -14.48 -10.96 -2.37
N CYS A 215 -14.04 -10.81 -1.10
CA CYS A 215 -13.33 -9.60 -0.66
C CYS A 215 -12.14 -9.93 0.23
N GLU A 216 -10.98 -9.39 -0.10
CA GLU A 216 -9.80 -9.39 0.78
C GLU A 216 -9.49 -7.96 1.27
N ALA A 217 -9.24 -7.82 2.57
CA ALA A 217 -8.85 -6.57 3.19
C ALA A 217 -7.45 -6.64 3.78
N SER A 218 -6.61 -5.65 3.50
CA SER A 218 -5.34 -5.48 4.21
C SER A 218 -5.58 -4.71 5.50
N LEU A 219 -5.42 -5.40 6.64
CA LEU A 219 -5.68 -4.84 7.96
C LEU A 219 -4.36 -4.48 8.65
N GLU A 220 -4.33 -3.32 9.28
CA GLU A 220 -3.27 -2.90 10.18
C GLU A 220 -3.70 -3.14 11.63
N ASN A 221 -2.90 -3.90 12.37
CA ASN A 221 -3.09 -4.12 13.80
C ASN A 221 -1.93 -3.52 14.59
N LEU A 222 -2.18 -3.23 15.86
CA LEU A 222 -1.11 -2.89 16.79
C LEU A 222 -0.14 -4.07 16.90
N MET A 223 1.14 -3.78 16.73
CA MET A 223 2.18 -4.81 16.78
C MET A 223 3.45 -4.26 17.42
N ALA A 224 4.24 -5.12 18.07
CA ALA A 224 5.55 -4.79 18.56
C ALA A 224 6.63 -5.29 17.59
N CYS A 225 6.93 -6.59 17.55
CA CYS A 225 7.97 -7.13 16.67
C CYS A 225 7.55 -7.26 15.21
N GLY A 226 6.27 -7.50 14.93
CA GLY A 226 5.71 -7.68 13.57
C GLY A 226 6.07 -9.00 12.89
N PHE A 227 6.78 -9.93 13.56
CA PHE A 227 7.16 -11.22 12.98
C PHE A 227 6.81 -12.43 13.86
N GLY A 228 5.96 -12.22 14.89
CA GLY A 228 5.36 -13.29 15.68
C GLY A 228 6.15 -13.73 16.91
N ALA A 229 7.33 -13.16 17.22
CA ALA A 229 8.16 -13.59 18.35
C ALA A 229 7.65 -13.10 19.71
N CYS A 230 7.01 -11.92 19.78
CA CYS A 230 6.54 -11.33 21.04
C CYS A 230 5.13 -11.73 21.44
N LEU A 231 4.40 -12.48 20.63
CA LEU A 231 2.99 -12.91 20.82
C LEU A 231 2.01 -11.73 21.02
N CYS A 232 2.35 -10.51 20.57
CA CYS A 232 1.54 -9.31 20.75
C CYS A 232 0.44 -9.15 19.67
N CYS A 233 0.62 -9.77 18.52
CA CYS A 233 -0.33 -9.71 17.39
C CYS A 233 -1.10 -11.00 17.15
#